data_2526df284415abf79aa2e57d8f0cfbde
#
_entry.id   2526df284415abf79aa2e57d8f0cfbde
#
_cell.length_a   1.000
_cell.length_b   1.000
_cell.length_c   1.000
_cell.angle_alpha   90.00
_cell.angle_beta   90.00
_cell.angle_gamma   90.00
#
_symmetry.space_group_name_H-M   'P 1'
#
loop_
_entity.id
_entity.type
_entity.pdbx_description
1 polymer ?
#
loop_
_entity_poly.entity_id
_entity_poly.type
_entity_poly.pdbx_seq_one_letter_code
_entity_poly.pdbx_strand_id
1 'polypeptide(L)'
;LSANNEIVLIDAPNHGDSSDVSLNLESGANAIIEVGGDATYIGYSLGGRLCLTAALSNTKSVNRLVLVSATAGIEESTERQSRIATDEKLATRITQIGVSAFIDEWLALPMFAGLNNATNQRDLRLKNTAIALASSLRLCGAGKQQPTWSRLDELKMPVLLIAGERDTKFVDLATRMAESIGRNAYLKIIADCGHTPHLEQPEQFLEVMTSFLNT
;
A
#
# COMPACT_ATOMS: atom_id res chain seq x y z
N LEU A 1 -12.54 0.41 -14.99
CA LEU A 1 -12.34 1.79 -14.53
C LEU A 1 -11.91 2.73 -15.67
N SER A 2 -11.01 2.29 -16.55
CA SER A 2 -10.45 3.11 -17.66
C SER A 2 -11.45 3.59 -18.70
N ALA A 3 -12.62 2.97 -18.81
CA ALA A 3 -13.65 3.40 -19.77
C ALA A 3 -14.18 4.82 -19.51
N ASN A 4 -14.16 5.27 -18.24
CA ASN A 4 -14.74 6.55 -17.81
C ASN A 4 -13.76 7.43 -17.04
N ASN A 5 -12.48 7.02 -16.90
CA ASN A 5 -11.48 7.74 -16.13
C ASN A 5 -10.13 7.73 -16.85
N GLU A 6 -9.41 8.80 -16.76
CA GLU A 6 -7.98 8.81 -17.03
C GLU A 6 -7.27 8.08 -15.87
N ILE A 7 -6.37 7.15 -16.18
CA ILE A 7 -5.65 6.39 -15.17
C ILE A 7 -4.15 6.64 -15.32
N VAL A 8 -3.54 7.15 -14.26
CA VAL A 8 -2.09 7.31 -14.14
C VAL A 8 -1.57 6.20 -13.23
N LEU A 9 -0.71 5.33 -13.76
CA LEU A 9 -0.01 4.30 -12.99
C LEU A 9 1.36 4.84 -12.58
N ILE A 10 1.62 4.82 -11.27
CA ILE A 10 2.86 5.34 -10.70
C ILE A 10 3.56 4.20 -9.97
N ASP A 11 4.78 3.88 -10.40
CA ASP A 11 5.64 3.00 -9.64
C ASP A 11 6.15 3.71 -8.38
N ALA A 12 6.01 3.06 -7.23
CA ALA A 12 6.53 3.57 -5.98
C ALA A 12 8.06 3.74 -6.06
N PRO A 13 8.67 4.68 -5.30
CA PRO A 13 10.13 4.79 -5.24
C PRO A 13 10.79 3.43 -4.98
N ASN A 14 11.88 3.18 -5.68
CA ASN A 14 12.62 1.91 -5.67
C ASN A 14 11.86 0.69 -6.28
N HIS A 15 10.83 0.91 -7.10
CA HIS A 15 10.09 -0.16 -7.78
C HIS A 15 9.93 0.13 -9.26
N GLY A 16 9.83 -0.94 -10.06
CA GLY A 16 9.53 -0.87 -11.49
C GLY A 16 10.42 0.11 -12.24
N ASP A 17 9.81 1.00 -13.00
CA ASP A 17 10.51 2.05 -13.76
C ASP A 17 11.05 3.19 -12.86
N SER A 18 10.66 3.23 -11.58
CA SER A 18 11.20 4.13 -10.54
C SER A 18 12.28 3.47 -9.67
N SER A 19 12.94 2.41 -10.16
CA SER A 19 13.93 1.62 -9.40
C SER A 19 15.17 2.40 -8.97
N ASP A 20 15.53 3.47 -9.65
CA ASP A 20 16.62 4.40 -9.36
C ASP A 20 16.20 5.63 -8.54
N VAL A 21 14.89 5.78 -8.28
CA VAL A 21 14.32 6.87 -7.49
C VAL A 21 14.32 6.49 -6.01
N SER A 22 15.32 6.94 -5.26
CA SER A 22 15.54 6.57 -3.86
C SER A 22 14.96 7.63 -2.92
N LEU A 23 13.72 7.47 -2.50
CA LEU A 23 12.98 8.40 -1.63
C LEU A 23 12.46 7.67 -0.39
N ASN A 24 12.35 8.40 0.73
CA ASN A 24 11.61 7.93 1.90
C ASN A 24 10.09 8.10 1.71
N LEU A 25 9.30 7.70 2.71
CA LEU A 25 7.84 7.71 2.59
C LEU A 25 7.28 9.13 2.35
N GLU A 26 7.78 10.13 3.04
CA GLU A 26 7.33 11.52 2.94
C GLU A 26 7.71 12.13 1.57
N SER A 27 8.96 11.97 1.16
CA SER A 27 9.43 12.46 -0.15
C SER A 27 8.74 11.72 -1.29
N GLY A 28 8.50 10.40 -1.15
CA GLY A 28 7.75 9.61 -2.12
C GLY A 28 6.29 10.05 -2.22
N ALA A 29 5.66 10.39 -1.09
CA ALA A 29 4.30 10.92 -1.05
C ALA A 29 4.19 12.28 -1.79
N ASN A 30 5.18 13.16 -1.62
CA ASN A 30 5.23 14.42 -2.38
C ASN A 30 5.39 14.18 -3.88
N ALA A 31 6.28 13.27 -4.27
CA ALA A 31 6.52 12.93 -5.67
C ALA A 31 5.26 12.37 -6.37
N ILE A 32 4.46 11.53 -5.70
CA ILE A 32 3.21 11.05 -6.31
C ILE A 32 2.17 12.16 -6.48
N ILE A 33 2.14 13.17 -5.61
CA ILE A 33 1.27 14.36 -5.78
C ILE A 33 1.74 15.21 -6.96
N GLU A 34 3.05 15.41 -7.12
CA GLU A 34 3.60 16.16 -8.26
C GLU A 34 3.24 15.53 -9.61
N VAL A 35 3.19 14.20 -9.67
CA VAL A 35 2.81 13.45 -10.88
C VAL A 35 1.30 13.36 -11.06
N GLY A 36 0.56 13.05 -9.99
CA GLY A 36 -0.87 12.75 -10.04
C GLY A 36 -1.77 14.00 -10.03
N GLY A 37 -1.28 15.13 -9.47
CA GLY A 37 -2.07 16.37 -9.35
C GLY A 37 -3.37 16.19 -8.56
N ASP A 38 -4.42 16.89 -8.95
CA ASP A 38 -5.74 16.81 -8.33
C ASP A 38 -6.50 15.57 -8.83
N ALA A 39 -6.52 14.51 -8.01
CA ALA A 39 -7.02 13.20 -8.43
C ALA A 39 -7.60 12.36 -7.28
N THR A 40 -8.15 11.21 -7.63
CA THR A 40 -8.38 10.11 -6.70
C THR A 40 -7.11 9.28 -6.58
N TYR A 41 -6.62 9.11 -5.36
CA TYR A 41 -5.42 8.32 -5.08
C TYR A 41 -5.81 6.93 -4.58
N ILE A 42 -5.27 5.92 -5.23
CA ILE A 42 -5.51 4.50 -4.92
C ILE A 42 -4.18 3.86 -4.61
N GLY A 43 -4.03 3.31 -3.42
CA GLY A 43 -2.80 2.66 -3.02
C GLY A 43 -3.03 1.33 -2.29
N TYR A 44 -2.22 0.33 -2.66
CA TYR A 44 -2.17 -0.97 -2.02
C TYR A 44 -0.92 -1.08 -1.14
N SER A 45 -1.08 -1.56 0.10
CA SER A 45 0.00 -1.84 1.04
C SER A 45 1.00 -0.67 1.16
N LEU A 46 2.24 -0.75 0.64
CA LEU A 46 3.18 0.37 0.58
C LEU A 46 2.58 1.57 -0.18
N GLY A 47 1.96 1.33 -1.34
CA GLY A 47 1.28 2.37 -2.11
C GLY A 47 0.18 3.06 -1.31
N GLY A 48 -0.56 2.30 -0.48
CA GLY A 48 -1.56 2.86 0.43
C GLY A 48 -0.94 3.76 1.50
N ARG A 49 0.23 3.40 2.04
CA ARG A 49 0.95 4.24 3.01
C ARG A 49 1.47 5.53 2.38
N LEU A 50 1.95 5.46 1.13
CA LEU A 50 2.33 6.64 0.34
C LEU A 50 1.11 7.55 0.10
N CYS A 51 -0.01 7.00 -0.36
CA CYS A 51 -1.24 7.75 -0.61
C CYS A 51 -1.82 8.38 0.68
N LEU A 52 -1.79 7.67 1.81
CA LEU A 52 -2.20 8.21 3.10
C LEU A 52 -1.31 9.38 3.53
N THR A 53 0.01 9.23 3.41
CA THR A 53 0.98 10.29 3.72
C THR A 53 0.76 11.51 2.81
N ALA A 54 0.54 11.29 1.51
CA ALA A 54 0.22 12.33 0.55
C ALA A 54 -1.07 13.07 0.92
N ALA A 55 -2.13 12.36 1.27
CA ALA A 55 -3.42 12.94 1.65
C ALA A 55 -3.35 13.78 2.92
N LEU A 56 -2.54 13.37 3.90
CA LEU A 56 -2.30 14.13 5.14
C LEU A 56 -1.39 15.34 4.96
N SER A 57 -0.51 15.32 3.94
CA SER A 57 0.41 16.42 3.65
C SER A 57 -0.17 17.43 2.66
N ASN A 58 -1.05 16.98 1.76
CA ASN A 58 -1.64 17.80 0.70
C ASN A 58 -3.12 17.46 0.48
N THR A 59 -3.95 17.85 1.44
CA THR A 59 -5.38 17.54 1.48
C THR A 59 -6.17 18.15 0.32
N LYS A 60 -5.62 19.13 -0.40
CA LYS A 60 -6.32 19.83 -1.49
C LYS A 60 -6.27 19.07 -2.81
N SER A 61 -5.17 18.37 -3.09
CA SER A 61 -4.99 17.62 -4.33
C SER A 61 -5.59 16.21 -4.30
N VAL A 62 -5.94 15.71 -3.12
CA VAL A 62 -6.56 14.38 -2.99
C VAL A 62 -8.08 14.51 -2.91
N ASN A 63 -8.75 14.27 -4.05
CA ASN A 63 -10.21 14.38 -4.14
C ASN A 63 -10.94 13.21 -3.48
N ARG A 64 -10.39 12.01 -3.57
CA ARG A 64 -10.80 10.78 -2.89
C ARG A 64 -9.55 9.95 -2.58
N LEU A 65 -9.63 9.13 -1.53
CA LEU A 65 -8.53 8.26 -1.13
C LEU A 65 -9.02 6.81 -1.03
N VAL A 66 -8.29 5.88 -1.63
CA VAL A 66 -8.55 4.45 -1.51
C VAL A 66 -7.32 3.75 -0.95
N LEU A 67 -7.48 3.11 0.20
CA LEU A 67 -6.44 2.41 0.93
C LEU A 67 -6.74 0.91 0.97
N VAL A 68 -5.95 0.13 0.26
CA VAL A 68 -6.11 -1.32 0.17
C VAL A 68 -5.04 -1.99 1.03
N SER A 69 -5.44 -2.72 2.06
CA SER A 69 -4.54 -3.43 2.98
C SER A 69 -3.38 -2.54 3.47
N ALA A 70 -3.70 -1.32 3.91
CA ALA A 70 -2.75 -0.31 4.35
C ALA A 70 -2.87 -0.04 5.87
N THR A 71 -1.91 0.71 6.41
CA THR A 71 -1.85 1.05 7.84
C THR A 71 -1.49 2.51 8.06
N ALA A 72 -1.99 3.09 9.15
CA ALA A 72 -1.58 4.40 9.66
C ALA A 72 -0.24 4.38 10.43
N GLY A 73 0.47 3.24 10.44
CA GLY A 73 1.78 3.08 11.07
C GLY A 73 1.73 2.31 12.40
N ILE A 74 2.91 1.93 12.87
CA ILE A 74 3.11 1.21 14.13
C ILE A 74 3.30 2.23 15.24
N GLU A 75 2.43 2.23 16.25
CA GLU A 75 2.45 3.23 17.35
C GLU A 75 3.56 2.95 18.36
N GLU A 76 3.71 1.69 18.76
CA GLU A 76 4.68 1.31 19.77
C GLU A 76 6.12 1.45 19.26
N SER A 77 6.94 2.24 19.96
CA SER A 77 8.32 2.52 19.55
C SER A 77 9.19 1.27 19.51
N THR A 78 8.99 0.34 20.45
CA THR A 78 9.70 -0.95 20.51
C THR A 78 9.34 -1.85 19.35
N GLU A 79 8.07 -1.89 18.96
CA GLU A 79 7.59 -2.63 17.79
C GLU A 79 8.17 -2.02 16.50
N ARG A 80 8.19 -0.68 16.37
CA ARG A 80 8.83 -0.01 15.24
C ARG A 80 10.31 -0.37 15.12
N GLN A 81 11.07 -0.35 16.22
CA GLN A 81 12.48 -0.72 16.20
C GLN A 81 12.68 -2.18 15.80
N SER A 82 11.87 -3.09 16.33
CA SER A 82 11.87 -4.50 15.94
C SER A 82 11.58 -4.68 14.45
N ARG A 83 10.60 -3.92 13.93
CA ARG A 83 10.26 -3.94 12.50
C ARG A 83 11.39 -3.39 11.64
N ILE A 84 12.07 -2.30 12.02
CA ILE A 84 13.25 -1.77 11.32
C ILE A 84 14.35 -2.82 11.26
N ALA A 85 14.63 -3.50 12.37
CA ALA A 85 15.64 -4.55 12.40
C ALA A 85 15.29 -5.75 11.51
N THR A 86 14.00 -6.10 11.43
CA THR A 86 13.49 -7.16 10.54
C THR A 86 13.61 -6.75 9.07
N ASP A 87 13.22 -5.53 8.73
CA ASP A 87 13.31 -4.98 7.37
C ASP A 87 14.78 -4.90 6.91
N GLU A 88 15.74 -4.56 7.80
CA GLU A 88 17.17 -4.56 7.48
C GLU A 88 17.74 -5.97 7.20
N LYS A 89 17.32 -6.97 8.00
CA LYS A 89 17.70 -8.37 7.73
C LYS A 89 17.16 -8.83 6.37
N LEU A 90 15.93 -8.46 6.05
CA LEU A 90 15.31 -8.78 4.77
C LEU A 90 16.01 -8.07 3.61
N ALA A 91 16.33 -6.77 3.76
CA ALA A 91 17.09 -6.00 2.77
C ALA A 91 18.46 -6.61 2.49
N THR A 92 19.17 -7.03 3.53
CA THR A 92 20.46 -7.74 3.41
C THR A 92 20.27 -9.08 2.69
N ARG A 93 19.24 -9.85 3.05
CA ARG A 93 18.96 -11.13 2.39
C ARG A 93 18.68 -10.96 0.90
N ILE A 94 17.87 -9.97 0.52
CA ILE A 94 17.58 -9.70 -0.91
C ILE A 94 18.88 -9.51 -1.70
N THR A 95 19.82 -8.73 -1.18
CA THR A 95 21.11 -8.48 -1.86
C THR A 95 22.01 -9.72 -1.93
N GLN A 96 21.86 -10.66 -1.00
CA GLN A 96 22.62 -11.90 -0.98
C GLN A 96 22.10 -12.95 -1.96
N ILE A 97 20.77 -13.14 -2.03
CA ILE A 97 20.15 -14.20 -2.82
C ILE A 97 19.66 -13.75 -4.20
N GLY A 98 19.59 -12.43 -4.42
CA GLY A 98 19.09 -11.85 -5.65
C GLY A 98 17.55 -11.80 -5.72
N VAL A 99 17.03 -11.05 -6.70
CA VAL A 99 15.59 -10.74 -6.78
C VAL A 99 14.75 -11.98 -7.06
N SER A 100 15.20 -12.91 -7.90
CA SER A 100 14.38 -14.08 -8.26
C SER A 100 14.11 -14.98 -7.06
N ALA A 101 15.16 -15.40 -6.36
CA ALA A 101 15.00 -16.24 -5.16
C ALA A 101 14.22 -15.50 -4.06
N PHE A 102 14.45 -14.20 -3.90
CA PHE A 102 13.70 -13.40 -2.95
C PHE A 102 12.20 -13.36 -3.28
N ILE A 103 11.81 -13.15 -4.54
CA ILE A 103 10.39 -13.10 -4.94
C ILE A 103 9.72 -14.46 -4.68
N ASP A 104 10.42 -15.56 -4.90
CA ASP A 104 9.90 -16.90 -4.60
C ASP A 104 9.67 -17.10 -3.08
N GLU A 105 10.63 -16.66 -2.23
CA GLU A 105 10.47 -16.64 -0.77
C GLU A 105 9.33 -15.71 -0.34
N TRP A 106 9.23 -14.54 -0.94
CA TRP A 106 8.21 -13.53 -0.62
C TRP A 106 6.80 -14.04 -0.93
N LEU A 107 6.61 -14.63 -2.11
CA LEU A 107 5.31 -15.17 -2.54
C LEU A 107 4.89 -16.41 -1.75
N ALA A 108 5.84 -17.10 -1.09
CA ALA A 108 5.55 -18.22 -0.20
C ALA A 108 5.04 -17.77 1.20
N LEU A 109 5.04 -16.46 1.50
CA LEU A 109 4.53 -15.98 2.79
C LEU A 109 3.01 -16.23 2.93
N PRO A 110 2.52 -16.54 4.13
CA PRO A 110 1.10 -16.85 4.37
C PRO A 110 0.14 -15.78 3.89
N MET A 111 0.54 -14.51 3.91
CA MET A 111 -0.28 -13.40 3.44
C MET A 111 -0.60 -13.45 1.93
N PHE A 112 0.15 -14.23 1.15
CA PHE A 112 -0.06 -14.44 -0.29
C PHE A 112 -0.60 -15.83 -0.63
N ALA A 113 -1.02 -16.62 0.37
CA ALA A 113 -1.52 -17.98 0.15
C ALA A 113 -2.76 -18.06 -0.76
N GLY A 114 -3.50 -16.96 -0.93
CA GLY A 114 -4.63 -16.86 -1.86
C GLY A 114 -4.23 -16.67 -3.32
N LEU A 115 -2.96 -16.36 -3.61
CA LEU A 115 -2.46 -16.19 -4.97
C LEU A 115 -2.02 -17.52 -5.58
N ASN A 116 -2.24 -17.66 -6.88
CA ASN A 116 -1.74 -18.79 -7.68
C ASN A 116 -0.77 -18.27 -8.76
N ASN A 117 -0.24 -19.17 -9.59
CA ASN A 117 0.73 -18.80 -10.62
C ASN A 117 0.19 -17.81 -11.68
N ALA A 118 -1.11 -17.76 -11.90
CA ALA A 118 -1.71 -16.82 -12.84
C ALA A 118 -1.95 -15.42 -12.19
N THR A 119 -2.12 -15.35 -10.88
CA THR A 119 -2.48 -14.13 -10.17
C THR A 119 -1.34 -13.51 -9.34
N ASN A 120 -0.25 -14.26 -9.08
CA ASN A 120 0.85 -13.80 -8.23
C ASN A 120 1.74 -12.71 -8.86
N GLN A 121 1.58 -12.47 -10.18
CA GLN A 121 2.31 -11.46 -10.94
C GLN A 121 3.85 -11.56 -10.83
N ARG A 122 4.37 -12.78 -10.71
CA ARG A 122 5.80 -13.04 -10.51
C ARG A 122 6.68 -12.32 -11.54
N ASP A 123 6.31 -12.36 -12.81
CA ASP A 123 7.10 -11.76 -13.89
C ASP A 123 7.19 -10.23 -13.77
N LEU A 124 6.11 -9.57 -13.34
CA LEU A 124 6.13 -8.13 -13.05
C LEU A 124 7.01 -7.82 -11.83
N ARG A 125 6.97 -8.65 -10.81
CA ARG A 125 7.83 -8.48 -9.61
C ARG A 125 9.30 -8.65 -9.92
N LEU A 126 9.66 -9.50 -10.90
CA LEU A 126 11.03 -9.72 -11.36
C LEU A 126 11.63 -8.52 -12.12
N LYS A 127 10.84 -7.54 -12.54
CA LYS A 127 11.36 -6.29 -13.10
C LYS A 127 12.10 -5.43 -12.08
N ASN A 128 11.88 -5.65 -10.78
CA ASN A 128 12.61 -4.96 -9.73
C ASN A 128 14.06 -5.44 -9.63
N THR A 129 14.91 -4.62 -9.04
CA THR A 129 16.29 -4.99 -8.74
C THR A 129 16.47 -5.29 -7.25
N ALA A 130 17.44 -6.14 -6.90
CA ALA A 130 17.73 -6.46 -5.51
C ALA A 130 18.12 -5.21 -4.70
N ILE A 131 18.88 -4.29 -5.32
CA ILE A 131 19.32 -3.04 -4.69
C ILE A 131 18.12 -2.12 -4.42
N ALA A 132 17.22 -1.96 -5.39
CA ALA A 132 16.06 -1.10 -5.24
C ALA A 132 15.08 -1.63 -4.18
N LEU A 133 14.79 -2.94 -4.17
CA LEU A 133 13.93 -3.54 -3.15
C LEU A 133 14.53 -3.42 -1.74
N ALA A 134 15.84 -3.64 -1.59
CA ALA A 134 16.54 -3.44 -0.33
C ALA A 134 16.48 -1.96 0.13
N SER A 135 16.66 -1.02 -0.81
CA SER A 135 16.51 0.42 -0.54
C SER A 135 15.09 0.76 -0.09
N SER A 136 14.07 0.22 -0.77
CA SER A 136 12.66 0.41 -0.39
C SER A 136 12.38 -0.03 1.05
N LEU A 137 12.88 -1.19 1.48
CA LEU A 137 12.72 -1.66 2.86
C LEU A 137 13.39 -0.74 3.87
N ARG A 138 14.57 -0.21 3.55
CA ARG A 138 15.32 0.71 4.42
C ARG A 138 14.70 2.09 4.53
N LEU A 139 14.10 2.60 3.46
CA LEU A 139 13.56 3.95 3.38
C LEU A 139 12.05 4.02 3.66
N CYS A 140 11.30 3.03 3.16
CA CYS A 140 9.85 2.98 3.22
C CYS A 140 9.30 1.78 4.00
N GLY A 141 10.14 1.02 4.72
CA GLY A 141 9.68 -0.07 5.59
C GLY A 141 8.63 0.40 6.59
N ALA A 142 7.73 -0.47 7.02
CA ALA A 142 6.64 -0.08 7.92
C ALA A 142 7.12 0.45 9.27
N GLY A 143 8.31 0.03 9.73
CA GLY A 143 8.93 0.57 10.94
C GLY A 143 9.50 1.98 10.78
N LYS A 144 9.73 2.44 9.54
CA LYS A 144 10.21 3.81 9.24
C LYS A 144 9.07 4.83 9.18
N GLN A 145 7.84 4.38 8.94
CA GLN A 145 6.67 5.25 8.90
C GLN A 145 6.41 5.84 10.28
N GLN A 146 6.29 7.17 10.34
CA GLN A 146 5.77 7.82 11.53
C GLN A 146 4.28 7.50 11.68
N PRO A 147 3.80 7.14 12.88
CA PRO A 147 2.38 6.85 13.08
C PRO A 147 1.53 8.10 12.79
N THR A 148 0.45 7.92 12.04
CA THR A 148 -0.46 9.02 11.66
C THR A 148 -1.86 8.87 12.26
N TRP A 149 -2.04 7.99 13.24
CA TRP A 149 -3.33 7.70 13.88
C TRP A 149 -4.03 8.95 14.42
N SER A 150 -3.28 9.84 15.08
CA SER A 150 -3.80 11.08 15.66
C SER A 150 -4.16 12.16 14.63
N ARG A 151 -3.89 11.90 13.35
CA ARG A 151 -4.13 12.83 12.23
C ARG A 151 -5.18 12.34 11.25
N LEU A 152 -5.74 11.14 11.46
CA LEU A 152 -6.70 10.55 10.52
C LEU A 152 -7.99 11.36 10.40
N ASP A 153 -8.39 12.07 11.44
CA ASP A 153 -9.53 12.99 11.44
C ASP A 153 -9.31 14.28 10.63
N GLU A 154 -8.06 14.56 10.19
CA GLU A 154 -7.74 15.65 9.26
C GLU A 154 -8.21 15.33 7.82
N LEU A 155 -8.42 14.06 7.47
CA LEU A 155 -8.89 13.63 6.16
C LEU A 155 -10.35 14.07 5.95
N LYS A 156 -10.58 15.04 5.05
CA LYS A 156 -11.93 15.61 4.80
C LYS A 156 -12.57 15.07 3.51
N MET A 157 -11.76 14.50 2.62
CA MET A 157 -12.23 13.82 1.42
C MET A 157 -12.88 12.47 1.78
N PRO A 158 -13.69 11.88 0.89
CA PRO A 158 -14.13 10.49 1.01
C PRO A 158 -12.94 9.52 1.03
N VAL A 159 -12.91 8.59 2.00
CA VAL A 159 -11.84 7.59 2.16
C VAL A 159 -12.45 6.19 2.13
N LEU A 160 -12.06 5.39 1.16
CA LEU A 160 -12.42 3.97 1.10
C LEU A 160 -11.27 3.13 1.66
N LEU A 161 -11.57 2.32 2.65
CA LEU A 161 -10.66 1.33 3.24
C LEU A 161 -11.10 -0.06 2.81
N ILE A 162 -10.18 -0.81 2.20
CA ILE A 162 -10.44 -2.17 1.73
C ILE A 162 -9.47 -3.14 2.41
N ALA A 163 -9.97 -4.24 2.94
CA ALA A 163 -9.17 -5.37 3.42
C ALA A 163 -9.80 -6.68 2.98
N GLY A 164 -8.99 -7.72 2.83
CA GLY A 164 -9.50 -9.06 2.60
C GLY A 164 -9.85 -9.74 3.93
N GLU A 165 -10.96 -10.48 3.96
CA GLU A 165 -11.52 -11.13 5.15
C GLU A 165 -10.50 -12.02 5.89
N ARG A 166 -9.64 -12.73 5.12
CA ARG A 166 -8.63 -13.64 5.68
C ARG A 166 -7.39 -12.93 6.24
N ASP A 167 -7.22 -11.65 5.93
CA ASP A 167 -6.15 -10.82 6.49
C ASP A 167 -6.63 -10.08 7.74
N THR A 168 -6.90 -10.82 8.81
CA THR A 168 -7.51 -10.33 10.05
C THR A 168 -6.78 -9.12 10.62
N LYS A 169 -5.45 -9.10 10.54
CA LYS A 169 -4.64 -7.96 10.96
C LYS A 169 -5.04 -6.68 10.23
N PHE A 170 -5.19 -6.74 8.91
CA PHE A 170 -5.53 -5.55 8.12
C PHE A 170 -7.02 -5.23 8.16
N VAL A 171 -7.89 -6.22 8.45
CA VAL A 171 -9.29 -5.96 8.82
C VAL A 171 -9.37 -5.09 10.08
N ASP A 172 -8.64 -5.47 11.15
CA ASP A 172 -8.61 -4.72 12.40
C ASP A 172 -8.03 -3.31 12.20
N LEU A 173 -6.93 -3.19 11.45
CA LEU A 173 -6.32 -1.89 11.13
C LEU A 173 -7.26 -1.00 10.31
N ALA A 174 -7.92 -1.54 9.28
CA ALA A 174 -8.86 -0.79 8.45
C ALA A 174 -10.09 -0.34 9.25
N THR A 175 -10.61 -1.19 10.13
CA THR A 175 -11.73 -0.86 11.02
C THR A 175 -11.35 0.30 11.95
N ARG A 176 -10.21 0.19 12.62
CA ARG A 176 -9.71 1.25 13.51
C ARG A 176 -9.42 2.55 12.75
N MET A 177 -8.86 2.47 11.54
CA MET A 177 -8.65 3.65 10.70
C MET A 177 -9.98 4.30 10.31
N ALA A 178 -11.00 3.51 9.94
CA ALA A 178 -12.33 4.01 9.62
C ALA A 178 -12.97 4.75 10.79
N GLU A 179 -12.88 4.20 12.00
CA GLU A 179 -13.36 4.84 13.24
C GLU A 179 -12.64 6.16 13.50
N SER A 180 -11.32 6.20 13.31
CA SER A 180 -10.50 7.41 13.53
C SER A 180 -10.74 8.50 12.47
N ILE A 181 -11.00 8.14 11.23
CA ILE A 181 -11.37 9.08 10.15
C ILE A 181 -12.80 9.61 10.37
N GLY A 182 -13.70 8.76 10.82
CA GLY A 182 -15.08 9.10 11.11
C GLY A 182 -15.97 9.08 9.86
N ARG A 183 -16.90 10.05 9.76
CA ARG A 183 -18.02 10.04 8.78
C ARG A 183 -17.62 10.02 7.31
N ASN A 184 -16.36 10.33 6.99
CA ASN A 184 -15.85 10.31 5.62
C ASN A 184 -15.31 8.94 5.21
N ALA A 185 -15.24 7.99 6.14
CA ALA A 185 -14.70 6.66 5.91
C ALA A 185 -15.76 5.68 5.44
N TYR A 186 -15.40 4.89 4.45
CA TYR A 186 -16.16 3.76 3.93
C TYR A 186 -15.31 2.52 4.09
N LEU A 187 -15.73 1.57 4.92
CA LEU A 187 -15.02 0.31 5.12
C LEU A 187 -15.68 -0.80 4.28
N LYS A 188 -14.86 -1.54 3.55
CA LYS A 188 -15.27 -2.72 2.78
C LYS A 188 -14.34 -3.88 3.04
N ILE A 189 -14.89 -4.97 3.55
CA ILE A 189 -14.18 -6.24 3.70
C ILE A 189 -14.60 -7.13 2.55
N ILE A 190 -13.62 -7.58 1.75
CA ILE A 190 -13.87 -8.46 0.60
C ILE A 190 -13.75 -9.90 1.09
N ALA A 191 -14.81 -10.68 0.85
CA ALA A 191 -14.88 -12.05 1.29
C ALA A 191 -13.87 -12.96 0.55
N ASP A 192 -13.49 -14.04 1.20
CA ASP A 192 -12.67 -15.11 0.61
C ASP A 192 -11.31 -14.71 0.02
N CYS A 193 -10.71 -13.62 0.51
CA CYS A 193 -9.37 -13.20 0.09
C CYS A 193 -8.49 -12.75 1.26
N GLY A 194 -7.18 -12.74 1.02
CA GLY A 194 -6.15 -12.30 1.95
C GLY A 194 -5.68 -10.86 1.67
N HIS A 195 -4.36 -10.67 1.72
CA HIS A 195 -3.72 -9.35 1.65
C HIS A 195 -3.86 -8.65 0.29
N THR A 196 -4.20 -9.39 -0.77
CA THR A 196 -4.23 -8.90 -2.16
C THR A 196 -5.63 -8.97 -2.78
N PRO A 197 -6.66 -8.34 -2.19
CA PRO A 197 -8.05 -8.49 -2.65
C PRO A 197 -8.26 -8.14 -4.12
N HIS A 198 -7.49 -7.21 -4.69
CA HIS A 198 -7.52 -6.85 -6.10
C HIS A 198 -7.01 -7.95 -7.06
N LEU A 199 -6.22 -8.90 -6.55
CA LEU A 199 -5.71 -10.04 -7.32
C LEU A 199 -6.45 -11.34 -7.01
N GLU A 200 -6.93 -11.50 -5.77
CA GLU A 200 -7.61 -12.71 -5.31
C GLU A 200 -9.10 -12.70 -5.67
N GLN A 201 -9.75 -11.53 -5.61
CA GLN A 201 -11.19 -11.34 -5.89
C GLN A 201 -11.43 -10.09 -6.78
N PRO A 202 -10.90 -10.09 -8.02
CA PRO A 202 -10.90 -8.89 -8.88
C PRO A 202 -12.28 -8.36 -9.20
N GLU A 203 -13.28 -9.24 -9.36
CA GLU A 203 -14.68 -8.84 -9.68
C GLU A 203 -15.30 -8.08 -8.50
N GLN A 204 -15.24 -8.66 -7.28
CA GLN A 204 -15.74 -8.00 -6.07
C GLN A 204 -14.99 -6.68 -5.81
N PHE A 205 -13.67 -6.70 -6.01
CA PHE A 205 -12.86 -5.48 -5.86
C PHE A 205 -13.29 -4.37 -6.82
N LEU A 206 -13.51 -4.69 -8.11
CA LEU A 206 -13.95 -3.73 -9.11
C LEU A 206 -15.37 -3.20 -8.83
N GLU A 207 -16.28 -4.04 -8.34
CA GLU A 207 -17.62 -3.62 -7.93
C GLU A 207 -17.56 -2.57 -6.80
N VAL A 208 -16.79 -2.86 -5.75
CA VAL A 208 -16.56 -1.94 -4.62
C VAL A 208 -15.95 -0.61 -5.10
N MET A 209 -14.91 -0.68 -5.94
CA MET A 209 -14.25 0.49 -6.50
C MET A 209 -15.19 1.33 -7.35
N THR A 210 -15.95 0.69 -8.26
CA THR A 210 -16.87 1.39 -9.15
C THR A 210 -17.99 2.07 -8.35
N SER A 211 -18.53 1.39 -7.35
CA SER A 211 -19.54 1.96 -6.46
C SER A 211 -19.02 3.21 -5.76
N PHE A 212 -17.80 3.17 -5.19
CA PHE A 212 -17.22 4.30 -4.49
C PHE A 212 -16.87 5.49 -5.40
N LEU A 213 -16.38 5.22 -6.61
CA LEU A 213 -16.02 6.29 -7.55
C LEU A 213 -17.24 7.03 -8.11
N ASN A 214 -18.42 6.42 -8.07
CA ASN A 214 -19.67 7.02 -8.54
C ASN A 214 -20.45 7.77 -7.44
N THR A 215 -19.97 7.76 -6.19
CA THR A 215 -20.52 8.59 -5.10
C THR A 215 -19.96 10.02 -5.14
#